data_77deea65e4499937e83471536f964389
#
_entry.id   77deea65e4499937e83471536f964389
#
_cell.length_a   1.000
_cell.length_b   1.000
_cell.length_c   1.000
_cell.angle_alpha   90.00
_cell.angle_beta   90.00
_cell.angle_gamma   90.00
#
_symmetry.space_group_name_H-M   'P 1'
#
loop_
_entity.id
_entity.type
_entity.pdbx_description
1 polymer ?
#
loop_
_entity_poly.entity_id
_entity_poly.type
_entity_poly.pdbx_seq_one_letter_code
_entity_poly.pdbx_strand_id
1 'polypeptide(L)'
;MPSYRNSLNLEAVASKNPKRAGVLVHLFDGVDGLEVLLMKRPVYDGTHSGQISFPGGKFEEHDQTLENTAYREAFEEVGLRKEELLPIGALSWLYIPPSNFYVEPYVTYSPALPELVLEEKEVSYTLSVPLTKICDRSIVRDAEVMTKYGPSRVPAFHWQGEVIWGATAMILGELSALFS
;
A
#
# COMPACT_ATOMS: atom_id res chain seq x y z
N MET A 1 -15.43 7.49 -3.14
CA MET A 1 -14.18 8.04 -2.57
C MET A 1 -14.54 9.05 -1.49
N PRO A 2 -13.85 9.06 -0.35
CA PRO A 2 -14.12 10.10 0.65
C PRO A 2 -13.77 11.47 0.09
N SER A 3 -14.66 12.43 0.25
CA SER A 3 -14.58 13.81 -0.30
C SER A 3 -13.43 14.65 0.26
N TYR A 4 -12.74 14.21 1.30
CA TYR A 4 -11.65 14.96 1.92
C TYR A 4 -10.32 14.95 1.11
N ARG A 5 -10.17 14.06 0.12
CA ARG A 5 -8.99 14.06 -0.77
C ARG A 5 -8.88 15.34 -1.61
N ASN A 6 -10.01 15.90 -2.00
CA ASN A 6 -10.06 17.09 -2.84
C ASN A 6 -9.78 18.42 -2.09
N SER A 7 -9.64 18.39 -0.77
CA SER A 7 -9.42 19.60 0.05
C SER A 7 -8.00 19.74 0.62
N LEU A 8 -7.12 18.73 0.43
CA LEU A 8 -5.74 18.82 0.88
C LEU A 8 -4.90 19.51 -0.21
N ASN A 9 -4.63 20.79 0.00
CA ASN A 9 -3.66 21.55 -0.78
C ASN A 9 -2.24 21.04 -0.42
N LEU A 10 -1.40 20.80 -1.42
CA LEU A 10 0.00 20.43 -1.27
C LEU A 10 0.76 21.36 -0.33
N GLU A 11 0.52 22.67 -0.42
CA GLU A 11 1.14 23.67 0.46
C GLU A 11 0.74 23.46 1.93
N ALA A 12 -0.53 23.15 2.20
CA ALA A 12 -1.03 22.88 3.54
C ALA A 12 -0.47 21.57 4.11
N VAL A 13 -0.15 20.59 3.28
CA VAL A 13 0.54 19.35 3.70
C VAL A 13 2.01 19.64 3.92
N ALA A 14 2.68 20.35 3.02
CA ALA A 14 4.09 20.71 3.13
C ALA A 14 4.39 21.51 4.41
N SER A 15 3.49 22.41 4.83
CA SER A 15 3.64 23.20 6.06
C SER A 15 3.69 22.34 7.33
N LYS A 16 3.22 21.09 7.28
CA LYS A 16 3.27 20.12 8.39
C LYS A 16 4.59 19.37 8.48
N ASN A 17 5.52 19.61 7.56
CA ASN A 17 6.79 18.91 7.44
C ASN A 17 6.63 17.37 7.54
N PRO A 18 5.82 16.75 6.64
CA PRO A 18 5.53 15.33 6.74
C PRO A 18 6.77 14.48 6.44
N LYS A 19 6.85 13.34 7.07
CA LYS A 19 7.77 12.29 6.65
C LYS A 19 7.35 11.83 5.25
N ARG A 20 8.31 11.63 4.37
CA ARG A 20 8.06 11.17 3.01
C ARG A 20 8.20 9.65 2.94
N ALA A 21 7.38 9.00 2.14
CA ALA A 21 7.41 7.55 1.93
C ALA A 21 7.05 7.20 0.48
N GLY A 22 7.65 6.13 -0.04
CA GLY A 22 7.28 5.50 -1.30
C GLY A 22 6.76 4.10 -1.06
N VAL A 23 5.68 3.70 -1.73
CA VAL A 23 5.15 2.34 -1.68
C VAL A 23 5.01 1.75 -3.07
N LEU A 24 5.24 0.44 -3.22
CA LEU A 24 5.18 -0.26 -4.48
C LEU A 24 3.85 -1.00 -4.62
N VAL A 25 3.06 -0.60 -5.61
CA VAL A 25 1.82 -1.27 -6.02
C VAL A 25 2.17 -2.22 -7.15
N HIS A 26 2.59 -3.44 -6.81
CA HIS A 26 3.01 -4.42 -7.79
C HIS A 26 1.83 -5.25 -8.29
N LEU A 27 1.63 -5.23 -9.62
CA LEU A 27 0.66 -6.01 -10.36
C LEU A 27 1.37 -7.17 -11.07
N PHE A 28 0.73 -8.32 -11.13
CA PHE A 28 1.26 -9.49 -11.84
C PHE A 28 0.12 -10.37 -12.35
N ASP A 29 0.38 -11.18 -13.39
CA ASP A 29 -0.57 -12.17 -13.85
C ASP A 29 -0.58 -13.36 -12.89
N GLY A 30 -1.66 -13.50 -12.14
CA GLY A 30 -1.93 -14.58 -11.22
C GLY A 30 -2.91 -15.61 -11.79
N VAL A 31 -3.37 -16.53 -10.95
CA VAL A 31 -4.29 -17.61 -11.35
C VAL A 31 -5.66 -17.06 -11.76
N ASP A 32 -6.13 -16.03 -11.08
CA ASP A 32 -7.44 -15.40 -11.30
C ASP A 32 -7.36 -14.11 -12.13
N GLY A 33 -6.33 -13.98 -12.97
CA GLY A 33 -6.04 -12.81 -13.78
C GLY A 33 -5.06 -11.86 -13.09
N LEU A 34 -5.19 -10.56 -13.34
CA LEU A 34 -4.30 -9.57 -12.74
C LEU A 34 -4.51 -9.47 -11.23
N GLU A 35 -3.45 -9.63 -10.48
CA GLU A 35 -3.44 -9.61 -9.01
C GLU A 35 -2.53 -8.51 -8.47
N VAL A 36 -2.81 -8.06 -7.26
CA VAL A 36 -2.06 -7.04 -6.52
C VAL A 36 -1.34 -7.70 -5.35
N LEU A 37 -0.03 -7.51 -5.27
CA LEU A 37 0.77 -7.99 -4.14
C LEU A 37 0.60 -7.09 -2.92
N LEU A 38 0.32 -7.68 -1.78
CA LEU A 38 0.30 -7.07 -0.46
C LEU A 38 1.14 -7.89 0.52
N MET A 39 1.47 -7.32 1.66
CA MET A 39 2.19 -8.00 2.74
C MET A 39 1.52 -7.77 4.09
N LYS A 40 1.68 -8.72 4.99
CA LYS A 40 1.28 -8.63 6.40
C LYS A 40 2.47 -8.22 7.24
N ARG A 41 2.36 -7.11 7.96
CA ARG A 41 3.37 -6.73 8.96
C ARG A 41 3.29 -7.64 10.18
N PRO A 42 4.40 -7.96 10.84
CA PRO A 42 4.39 -8.71 12.09
C PRO A 42 3.58 -8.00 13.18
N VAL A 43 3.14 -8.77 14.15
CA VAL A 43 2.52 -8.22 15.36
C VAL A 43 3.63 -7.80 16.33
N TYR A 44 3.74 -6.50 16.59
CA TYR A 44 4.69 -5.89 17.52
C TYR A 44 4.04 -4.74 18.28
N ASP A 45 4.70 -4.24 19.29
CA ASP A 45 4.19 -3.11 20.07
C ASP A 45 4.50 -1.79 19.32
N GLY A 46 3.56 -1.32 18.52
CA GLY A 46 3.76 -0.11 17.70
C GLY A 46 2.67 0.18 16.66
N THR A 47 2.86 1.30 15.97
CA THR A 47 1.97 1.74 14.88
C THR A 47 2.08 0.80 13.68
N HIS A 48 0.95 0.46 13.05
CA HIS A 48 0.86 -0.45 11.89
C HIS A 48 1.14 -1.93 12.19
N SER A 49 1.22 -2.32 13.48
CA SER A 49 1.36 -3.70 13.92
C SER A 49 0.24 -4.58 13.33
N GLY A 50 0.62 -5.69 12.70
CA GLY A 50 -0.31 -6.65 12.13
C GLY A 50 -1.20 -6.12 11.00
N GLN A 51 -0.90 -4.97 10.39
CA GLN A 51 -1.68 -4.43 9.27
C GLN A 51 -1.24 -5.02 7.93
N ILE A 52 -2.18 -5.06 6.99
CA ILE A 52 -1.89 -5.35 5.59
C ILE A 52 -1.47 -4.05 4.90
N SER A 53 -0.36 -4.10 4.18
CA SER A 53 0.19 -2.95 3.45
C SER A 53 0.77 -3.35 2.10
N PHE A 54 1.02 -2.37 1.24
CA PHE A 54 1.96 -2.52 0.14
C PHE A 54 3.38 -2.58 0.70
N PRO A 55 4.34 -3.25 0.01
CA PRO A 55 5.76 -3.06 0.28
C PRO A 55 6.13 -1.59 0.15
N GLY A 56 6.95 -1.09 1.06
CA GLY A 56 7.35 0.30 1.02
C GLY A 56 7.61 0.91 2.39
N GLY A 57 8.26 2.05 2.40
CA GLY A 57 8.69 2.67 3.62
C GLY A 57 9.14 4.12 3.49
N LYS A 58 9.91 4.56 4.48
CA LYS A 58 10.32 5.94 4.65
C LYS A 58 11.46 6.28 3.70
N PHE A 59 11.38 7.48 3.10
CA PHE A 59 12.45 8.06 2.31
C PHE A 59 13.74 8.23 3.13
N GLU A 60 14.83 7.83 2.54
CA GLU A 60 16.19 8.09 3.01
C GLU A 60 16.95 8.93 1.98
N GLU A 61 17.92 9.73 2.42
CA GLU A 61 18.61 10.67 1.52
C GLU A 61 19.31 10.00 0.33
N HIS A 62 19.79 8.78 0.51
CA HIS A 62 20.44 8.02 -0.54
C HIS A 62 19.48 7.52 -1.63
N ASP A 63 18.18 7.49 -1.38
CA ASP A 63 17.16 7.07 -2.36
C ASP A 63 17.04 8.07 -3.53
N GLN A 64 17.31 9.36 -3.28
CA GLN A 64 17.17 10.47 -4.21
C GLN A 64 15.71 10.77 -4.61
N THR A 65 14.88 9.75 -4.85
CA THR A 65 13.47 9.88 -5.23
C THR A 65 12.59 8.92 -4.40
N LEU A 66 11.29 9.24 -4.26
CA LEU A 66 10.34 8.35 -3.60
C LEU A 66 10.06 7.06 -4.40
N GLU A 67 10.25 7.11 -5.70
CA GLU A 67 10.20 5.92 -6.54
C GLU A 67 11.32 4.94 -6.17
N ASN A 68 12.56 5.42 -6.03
CA ASN A 68 13.67 4.59 -5.59
C ASN A 68 13.47 4.06 -4.15
N THR A 69 12.85 4.87 -3.26
CA THR A 69 12.43 4.40 -1.94
C THR A 69 11.50 3.18 -2.06
N ALA A 70 10.47 3.28 -2.91
CA ALA A 70 9.52 2.18 -3.10
C ALA A 70 10.21 0.90 -3.60
N TYR A 71 11.15 1.02 -4.55
CA TYR A 71 11.93 -0.13 -5.03
C TYR A 71 12.86 -0.71 -3.96
N ARG A 72 13.60 0.14 -3.22
CA ARG A 72 14.51 -0.31 -2.18
C ARG A 72 13.77 -1.08 -1.09
N GLU A 73 12.71 -0.49 -0.57
CA GLU A 73 11.90 -1.09 0.48
C GLU A 73 11.24 -2.41 0.01
N ALA A 74 10.72 -2.45 -1.23
CA ALA A 74 10.14 -3.68 -1.78
C ALA A 74 11.19 -4.78 -1.97
N PHE A 75 12.43 -4.42 -2.29
CA PHE A 75 13.52 -5.39 -2.34
C PHE A 75 13.89 -5.86 -0.92
N GLU A 76 14.02 -4.97 0.05
CA GLU A 76 14.38 -5.29 1.44
C GLU A 76 13.31 -6.12 2.14
N GLU A 77 12.01 -5.78 1.97
CA GLU A 77 10.90 -6.43 2.65
C GLU A 77 10.49 -7.76 2.00
N VAL A 78 10.40 -7.82 0.67
CA VAL A 78 9.82 -8.98 -0.05
C VAL A 78 10.70 -9.52 -1.20
N GLY A 79 11.89 -8.98 -1.41
CA GLY A 79 12.84 -9.48 -2.41
C GLY A 79 12.54 -9.08 -3.86
N LEU A 80 11.60 -8.17 -4.12
CA LEU A 80 11.28 -7.71 -5.47
C LEU A 80 12.44 -6.90 -6.07
N ARG A 81 13.02 -7.41 -7.16
CA ARG A 81 14.14 -6.75 -7.84
C ARG A 81 13.63 -5.81 -8.92
N LYS A 82 14.13 -4.58 -8.92
CA LYS A 82 13.72 -3.53 -9.86
C LYS A 82 13.80 -3.97 -11.32
N GLU A 83 14.81 -4.77 -11.67
CA GLU A 83 15.10 -5.24 -13.02
C GLU A 83 14.05 -6.24 -13.53
N GLU A 84 13.27 -6.85 -12.65
CA GLU A 84 12.19 -7.80 -12.97
C GLU A 84 10.83 -7.09 -13.12
N LEU A 85 10.77 -5.79 -12.83
CA LEU A 85 9.53 -5.02 -12.76
C LEU A 85 9.45 -3.99 -13.88
N LEU A 86 8.34 -4.00 -14.61
CA LEU A 86 8.02 -2.97 -15.59
C LEU A 86 7.34 -1.78 -14.88
N PRO A 87 7.93 -0.57 -14.88
CA PRO A 87 7.27 0.60 -14.32
C PRO A 87 6.07 1.01 -15.20
N ILE A 88 4.92 1.23 -14.56
CA ILE A 88 3.68 1.67 -15.23
C ILE A 88 3.44 3.16 -14.97
N GLY A 89 3.62 3.62 -13.74
CA GLY A 89 3.38 5.02 -13.36
C GLY A 89 3.15 5.18 -11.86
N ALA A 90 2.61 6.32 -11.48
CA ALA A 90 2.28 6.63 -10.09
C ALA A 90 0.78 6.88 -9.91
N LEU A 91 0.25 6.50 -8.76
CA LEU A 91 -1.09 6.89 -8.32
C LEU A 91 -1.02 8.24 -7.57
N SER A 92 -2.19 8.76 -7.20
CA SER A 92 -2.24 10.00 -6.45
C SER A 92 -1.56 9.84 -5.09
N TRP A 93 -0.74 10.82 -4.74
CA TRP A 93 -0.18 10.89 -3.40
C TRP A 93 -1.27 10.97 -2.32
N LEU A 94 -0.96 10.54 -1.12
CA LEU A 94 -1.86 10.66 0.02
C LEU A 94 -1.11 11.16 1.26
N TYR A 95 -1.80 11.98 2.05
CA TYR A 95 -1.32 12.39 3.37
C TYR A 95 -2.04 11.60 4.45
N ILE A 96 -1.27 11.05 5.39
CA ILE A 96 -1.76 10.24 6.51
C ILE A 96 -1.58 11.02 7.80
N PRO A 97 -2.61 11.79 8.25
CA PRO A 97 -2.49 12.67 9.42
C PRO A 97 -2.03 11.96 10.71
N PRO A 98 -2.52 10.74 11.03
CA PRO A 98 -2.12 10.06 12.25
C PRO A 98 -0.64 9.80 12.41
N SER A 99 0.07 9.51 11.34
CA SER A 99 1.51 9.23 11.35
C SER A 99 2.36 10.37 10.77
N ASN A 100 1.71 11.43 10.26
CA ASN A 100 2.33 12.55 9.54
C ASN A 100 3.20 12.09 8.37
N PHE A 101 2.66 11.16 7.54
CA PHE A 101 3.32 10.71 6.33
C PHE A 101 2.67 11.30 5.07
N TYR A 102 3.53 11.70 4.13
CA TYR A 102 3.23 11.93 2.73
C TYR A 102 3.69 10.70 1.95
N VAL A 103 2.78 10.01 1.28
CA VAL A 103 3.03 8.72 0.62
C VAL A 103 2.75 8.84 -0.87
N GLU A 104 3.70 8.40 -1.69
CA GLU A 104 3.53 8.25 -3.14
C GLU A 104 3.49 6.76 -3.53
N PRO A 105 2.40 6.27 -4.14
CA PRO A 105 2.31 4.91 -4.64
C PRO A 105 2.82 4.83 -6.08
N TYR A 106 3.72 3.88 -6.35
CA TYR A 106 4.26 3.60 -7.68
C TYR A 106 3.79 2.24 -8.17
N VAL A 107 3.21 2.21 -9.36
CA VAL A 107 2.65 0.99 -9.96
C VAL A 107 3.69 0.33 -10.83
N THR A 108 3.87 -0.96 -10.63
CA THR A 108 4.73 -1.82 -11.45
C THR A 108 4.00 -3.08 -11.88
N TYR A 109 4.50 -3.74 -12.90
CA TYR A 109 3.94 -4.98 -13.42
C TYR A 109 5.03 -6.00 -13.74
N SER A 110 4.71 -7.29 -13.61
CA SER A 110 5.47 -8.41 -14.17
C SER A 110 4.52 -9.49 -14.73
N PRO A 111 4.94 -10.27 -15.74
CA PRO A 111 4.10 -11.34 -16.33
C PRO A 111 3.81 -12.51 -15.39
N ALA A 112 4.51 -12.59 -14.26
CA ALA A 112 4.27 -13.53 -13.18
C ALA A 112 4.83 -12.91 -11.90
N LEU A 113 4.35 -13.39 -10.74
CA LEU A 113 4.94 -12.98 -9.47
C LEU A 113 6.39 -13.47 -9.41
N PRO A 114 7.39 -12.57 -9.27
CA PRO A 114 8.77 -12.98 -9.07
C PRO A 114 8.94 -13.82 -7.79
N GLU A 115 10.06 -14.54 -7.69
CA GLU A 115 10.39 -15.27 -6.46
C GLU A 115 10.56 -14.28 -5.31
N LEU A 116 9.77 -14.45 -4.24
CA LEU A 116 9.80 -13.57 -3.09
C LEU A 116 10.76 -14.11 -2.02
N VAL A 117 11.54 -13.20 -1.44
CA VAL A 117 12.40 -13.46 -0.27
C VAL A 117 11.98 -12.51 0.84
N LEU A 118 11.30 -13.02 1.84
CA LEU A 118 10.73 -12.20 2.90
C LEU A 118 11.75 -11.89 4.00
N GLU A 119 11.83 -10.62 4.39
CA GLU A 119 12.54 -10.25 5.63
C GLU A 119 11.62 -10.57 6.84
N GLU A 120 11.90 -11.65 7.54
CA GLU A 120 11.04 -12.19 8.62
C GLU A 120 10.74 -11.20 9.76
N LYS A 121 11.60 -10.20 9.96
CA LYS A 121 11.40 -9.16 10.98
C LYS A 121 10.37 -8.11 10.57
N GLU A 122 10.13 -7.96 9.26
CA GLU A 122 9.28 -6.90 8.71
C GLU A 122 8.03 -7.45 8.01
N VAL A 123 8.07 -8.71 7.56
CA VAL A 123 6.99 -9.35 6.81
C VAL A 123 6.68 -10.72 7.38
N SER A 124 5.46 -10.91 7.88
CA SER A 124 4.99 -12.21 8.35
C SER A 124 4.65 -13.15 7.18
N TYR A 125 4.00 -12.62 6.17
CA TYR A 125 3.66 -13.30 4.91
C TYR A 125 3.18 -12.30 3.88
N THR A 126 3.07 -12.76 2.64
CA THR A 126 2.46 -12.01 1.53
C THR A 126 1.09 -12.59 1.18
N LEU A 127 0.25 -11.76 0.60
CA LEU A 127 -1.02 -12.17 0.01
C LEU A 127 -1.24 -11.41 -1.29
N SER A 128 -1.95 -12.03 -2.21
CA SER A 128 -2.39 -11.36 -3.42
C SER A 128 -3.90 -11.20 -3.44
N VAL A 129 -4.36 -10.10 -4.04
CA VAL A 129 -5.78 -9.81 -4.21
C VAL A 129 -6.07 -9.67 -5.70
N PRO A 130 -6.95 -10.51 -6.29
CA PRO A 130 -7.35 -10.36 -7.68
C PRO A 130 -7.96 -8.98 -7.92
N LEU A 131 -7.52 -8.30 -8.98
CA LEU A 131 -7.99 -6.96 -9.31
C LEU A 131 -9.50 -6.95 -9.56
N THR A 132 -10.06 -8.03 -10.11
CA THR A 132 -11.50 -8.24 -10.28
C THR A 132 -12.27 -8.14 -8.96
N LYS A 133 -11.71 -8.64 -7.85
CA LYS A 133 -12.33 -8.56 -6.52
C LYS A 133 -12.27 -7.14 -5.94
N ILE A 134 -11.18 -6.42 -6.21
CA ILE A 134 -11.04 -5.02 -5.81
C ILE A 134 -12.06 -4.15 -6.56
N CYS A 135 -12.27 -4.40 -7.86
CA CYS A 135 -13.20 -3.66 -8.71
C CYS A 135 -14.68 -3.98 -8.41
N ASP A 136 -15.00 -5.21 -8.14
CA ASP A 136 -16.36 -5.69 -7.83
C ASP A 136 -16.93 -5.07 -6.54
N ARG A 137 -16.07 -4.61 -5.63
CA ARG A 137 -16.45 -4.08 -4.32
C ARG A 137 -17.25 -5.06 -3.43
N SER A 138 -17.47 -6.29 -3.85
CA SER A 138 -18.18 -7.32 -3.06
C SER A 138 -17.46 -7.63 -1.75
N ILE A 139 -16.14 -7.40 -1.72
CA ILE A 139 -15.30 -7.59 -0.54
C ILE A 139 -15.15 -6.31 0.32
N VAL A 140 -15.84 -5.21 -0.04
CA VAL A 140 -15.80 -3.94 0.73
C VAL A 140 -16.93 -3.94 1.77
N ARG A 141 -16.55 -3.88 3.04
CA ARG A 141 -17.47 -3.78 4.18
C ARG A 141 -16.83 -2.93 5.26
N ASP A 142 -17.67 -2.37 6.15
CA ASP A 142 -17.16 -1.68 7.32
C ASP A 142 -16.47 -2.67 8.28
N ALA A 143 -15.35 -2.24 8.84
CA ALA A 143 -14.64 -2.95 9.89
C ALA A 143 -14.43 -2.07 11.11
N GLU A 144 -14.46 -2.66 12.29
CA GLU A 144 -14.00 -2.02 13.51
C GLU A 144 -12.50 -2.22 13.65
N VAL A 145 -11.76 -1.13 13.68
CA VAL A 145 -10.30 -1.16 13.75
C VAL A 145 -9.82 -0.29 14.91
N MET A 146 -8.72 -0.70 15.53
CA MET A 146 -8.07 0.11 16.54
C MET A 146 -7.16 1.14 15.88
N THR A 147 -7.45 2.41 16.09
CA THR A 147 -6.62 3.53 15.65
C THR A 147 -5.91 4.15 16.86
N LYS A 148 -4.95 5.05 16.63
CA LYS A 148 -4.31 5.80 17.72
C LYS A 148 -5.31 6.70 18.50
N TYR A 149 -6.49 6.94 17.95
CA TYR A 149 -7.56 7.71 18.60
C TYR A 149 -8.63 6.80 19.25
N GLY A 150 -8.41 5.48 19.28
CA GLY A 150 -9.34 4.48 19.80
C GLY A 150 -10.04 3.69 18.68
N PRO A 151 -11.03 2.87 19.06
CA PRO A 151 -11.78 2.07 18.09
C PRO A 151 -12.53 2.97 17.11
N SER A 152 -12.48 2.59 15.85
CA SER A 152 -13.10 3.36 14.76
C SER A 152 -13.71 2.39 13.74
N ARG A 153 -14.88 2.75 13.21
CA ARG A 153 -15.52 2.03 12.12
C ARG A 153 -15.14 2.66 10.81
N VAL A 154 -14.51 1.88 9.94
CA VAL A 154 -13.97 2.34 8.65
C VAL A 154 -14.32 1.39 7.51
N PRO A 155 -14.47 1.89 6.27
CA PRO A 155 -14.55 1.03 5.09
C PRO A 155 -13.24 0.25 4.93
N ALA A 156 -13.35 -1.06 4.67
CA ALA A 156 -12.21 -1.95 4.49
C ALA A 156 -12.49 -3.00 3.41
N PHE A 157 -11.44 -3.49 2.77
CA PHE A 157 -11.51 -4.69 1.94
C PHE A 157 -11.30 -5.91 2.85
N HIS A 158 -12.14 -6.93 2.67
CA HIS A 158 -12.05 -8.19 3.41
C HIS A 158 -11.62 -9.30 2.44
N TRP A 159 -10.43 -9.83 2.62
CA TRP A 159 -9.88 -10.85 1.75
C TRP A 159 -9.11 -11.91 2.53
N GLN A 160 -9.45 -13.20 2.31
CA GLN A 160 -8.80 -14.35 2.94
C GLN A 160 -8.66 -14.26 4.48
N GLY A 161 -9.67 -13.69 5.14
CA GLY A 161 -9.67 -13.50 6.60
C GLY A 161 -8.97 -12.22 7.08
N GLU A 162 -8.33 -11.48 6.17
CA GLU A 162 -7.66 -10.23 6.48
C GLU A 162 -8.57 -9.01 6.28
N VAL A 163 -8.28 -7.96 7.03
CA VAL A 163 -8.95 -6.65 6.94
C VAL A 163 -7.95 -5.62 6.44
N ILE A 164 -8.17 -5.14 5.21
CA ILE A 164 -7.32 -4.17 4.53
C ILE A 164 -8.00 -2.81 4.63
N TRP A 165 -7.41 -1.89 5.38
CA TRP A 165 -8.00 -0.59 5.69
C TRP A 165 -6.96 0.55 5.60
N GLY A 166 -7.36 1.78 5.92
CA GLY A 166 -6.47 2.94 5.97
C GLY A 166 -5.87 3.31 4.61
N ALA A 167 -4.59 3.63 4.59
CA ALA A 167 -3.88 4.06 3.37
C ALA A 167 -3.91 2.98 2.28
N THR A 168 -3.71 1.73 2.65
CA THR A 168 -3.75 0.59 1.71
C THR A 168 -5.10 0.50 1.02
N ALA A 169 -6.20 0.57 1.76
CA ALA A 169 -7.55 0.56 1.19
C ALA A 169 -7.82 1.78 0.30
N MET A 170 -7.25 2.94 0.61
CA MET A 170 -7.40 4.14 -0.22
C MET A 170 -6.68 4.00 -1.56
N ILE A 171 -5.47 3.42 -1.56
CA ILE A 171 -4.70 3.14 -2.77
C ILE A 171 -5.40 2.09 -3.63
N LEU A 172 -5.89 0.98 -3.03
CA LEU A 172 -6.68 -0.03 -3.72
C LEU A 172 -7.97 0.57 -4.33
N GLY A 173 -8.63 1.47 -3.60
CA GLY A 173 -9.82 2.16 -4.10
C GLY A 173 -9.56 3.06 -5.30
N GLU A 174 -8.39 3.71 -5.37
CA GLU A 174 -7.98 4.49 -6.54
C GLU A 174 -7.64 3.57 -7.72
N LEU A 175 -6.86 2.52 -7.45
CA LEU A 175 -6.53 1.51 -8.45
C LEU A 175 -7.81 0.93 -9.08
N SER A 176 -8.80 0.53 -8.26
CA SER A 176 -10.11 0.06 -8.72
C SER A 176 -10.80 1.04 -9.68
N ALA A 177 -10.70 2.34 -9.41
CA ALA A 177 -11.35 3.36 -10.24
C ALA A 177 -10.70 3.53 -11.63
N LEU A 178 -9.48 3.06 -11.82
CA LEU A 178 -8.79 3.08 -13.12
C LEU A 178 -9.23 1.93 -14.04
N PHE A 179 -9.78 0.87 -13.46
CA PHE A 179 -10.21 -0.35 -14.18
C PHE A 179 -11.74 -0.53 -14.21
N SER A 180 -12.51 0.48 -13.78
CA SER A 180 -13.98 0.45 -13.68
C SER A 180 -14.66 1.11 -14.88
#